data_3bd95818d4be70daea63950ed13168f0
#
_entry.id   3bd95818d4be70daea63950ed13168f0
#
_cell.length_a   1.000
_cell.length_b   1.000
_cell.length_c   1.000
_cell.angle_alpha   90.00
_cell.angle_beta   90.00
_cell.angle_gamma   90.00
#
_symmetry.space_group_name_H-M   'P 1'
#
loop_
_entity.id
_entity.type
_entity.pdbx_description
1 polymer ?
#
loop_
_entity_poly.entity_id
_entity_poly.type
_entity_poly.pdbx_seq_one_letter_code
_entity_poly.pdbx_strand_id
1 'polypeptide(L)'
;MSVGFIGAGQLACALARGFTAAGERVGAPGLGCTQQRILSAHKIIASSPEMDLPTVSALRKMGVNLTRSNKETVRHSDVLFLAVKPHIIPFILDEIGVDVQPRHIVVSCAAGVTISSVEKLMAFQPAPKVIRCMTNTPVVVREGATVYATGTHALVEDGQLLEQLMSSVGFCTEVEEDLIDAITGLSGSGPAYAFMALDALADGGVKMGVPRRLAVRLGAQALLGAAKMLLDSEDHPGQLKDNVCSPGGATIHALHFLESGGFRSLLINAVEASCIRTRELQFMADQEKISPAALKKTLLDRVKLESPMVSTLAPSSPGKLLTRIPVPGGKKD
;
A
#
# COMPACT_ATOMS: atom_id res chain seq x y z
N MET A 1 -9.77 22.66 6.81
CA MET A 1 -9.59 21.19 6.87
C MET A 1 -8.18 20.90 7.33
N SER A 2 -8.06 19.97 8.26
CA SER A 2 -6.81 19.42 8.79
C SER A 2 -6.84 17.90 8.70
N VAL A 3 -5.68 17.28 8.50
CA VAL A 3 -5.57 15.83 8.30
C VAL A 3 -4.65 15.24 9.37
N GLY A 4 -5.10 14.19 10.02
CA GLY A 4 -4.32 13.41 10.97
C GLY A 4 -4.04 12.00 10.46
N PHE A 5 -2.83 11.54 10.71
CA PHE A 5 -2.44 10.14 10.48
C PHE A 5 -2.13 9.48 11.81
N ILE A 6 -2.90 8.47 12.19
CA ILE A 6 -2.50 7.55 13.24
C ILE A 6 -1.66 6.45 12.60
N GLY A 7 -0.35 6.49 12.89
CA GLY A 7 0.67 5.71 12.20
C GLY A 7 1.42 6.53 11.15
N ALA A 8 2.69 6.83 11.43
CA ALA A 8 3.60 7.55 10.52
C ALA A 8 4.40 6.60 9.61
N GLY A 9 3.72 5.59 9.05
CA GLY A 9 4.29 4.58 8.16
C GLY A 9 4.42 5.06 6.70
N GLN A 10 4.68 4.10 5.80
CA GLN A 10 4.86 4.38 4.37
C GLN A 10 3.63 5.03 3.73
N LEU A 11 2.42 4.55 4.06
CA LEU A 11 1.18 5.11 3.53
C LEU A 11 0.98 6.56 3.95
N ALA A 12 1.14 6.87 5.25
CA ALA A 12 1.02 8.23 5.77
C ALA A 12 2.04 9.18 5.11
N CYS A 13 3.29 8.70 4.94
CA CYS A 13 4.34 9.46 4.27
C CYS A 13 4.01 9.72 2.79
N ALA A 14 3.49 8.72 2.08
CA ALA A 14 3.10 8.83 0.68
C ALA A 14 1.93 9.81 0.49
N LEU A 15 0.88 9.68 1.30
CA LEU A 15 -0.28 10.57 1.26
C LEU A 15 0.10 12.01 1.65
N ALA A 16 0.85 12.21 2.73
CA ALA A 16 1.31 13.54 3.15
C ALA A 16 2.13 14.22 2.04
N ARG A 17 3.01 13.47 1.36
CA ARG A 17 3.76 13.97 0.21
C ARG A 17 2.84 14.38 -0.93
N GLY A 18 1.87 13.56 -1.28
CA GLY A 18 0.91 13.85 -2.33
C GLY A 18 0.06 15.10 -2.01
N PHE A 19 -0.47 15.20 -0.80
CA PHE A 19 -1.32 16.32 -0.38
C PHE A 19 -0.56 17.65 -0.31
N THR A 20 0.73 17.63 0.00
CA THR A 20 1.57 18.83 0.12
C THR A 20 2.31 19.21 -1.15
N ALA A 21 2.39 18.31 -2.13
CA ALA A 21 3.05 18.59 -3.38
C ALA A 21 2.32 19.71 -4.13
N ALA A 22 3.07 20.72 -4.58
CA ALA A 22 2.55 21.74 -5.49
C ALA A 22 2.18 21.02 -6.80
N GLY A 23 0.95 21.22 -7.27
CA GLY A 23 0.44 20.50 -8.42
C GLY A 23 1.18 20.85 -9.72
N GLU A 24 2.09 20.03 -10.20
CA GLU A 24 2.36 19.86 -11.62
C GLU A 24 1.64 18.58 -12.07
N ARG A 25 0.41 18.71 -12.54
CA ARG A 25 -0.10 17.71 -13.46
C ARG A 25 0.59 17.94 -14.80
N VAL A 26 1.29 16.96 -15.29
CA VAL A 26 1.57 16.83 -16.73
C VAL A 26 0.22 16.48 -17.37
N GLY A 27 -0.58 17.49 -17.64
CA GLY A 27 -1.85 17.41 -18.32
C GLY A 27 -1.73 18.15 -19.63
N ALA A 28 -2.47 17.70 -20.64
CA ALA A 28 -2.50 18.23 -21.98
C ALA A 28 -2.56 19.78 -22.01
N PRO A 29 -1.90 20.44 -22.97
CA PRO A 29 -1.89 21.89 -23.05
C PRO A 29 -3.26 22.41 -23.48
N GLY A 30 -3.94 23.18 -22.62
CA GLY A 30 -5.15 23.86 -23.05
C GLY A 30 -6.11 24.40 -21.99
N LEU A 31 -6.05 24.02 -20.74
CA LEU A 31 -6.91 24.58 -19.71
C LEU A 31 -6.05 25.11 -18.56
N GLY A 32 -6.02 26.44 -18.43
CA GLY A 32 -5.36 27.15 -17.33
C GLY A 32 -5.95 26.75 -15.99
N CYS A 33 -5.38 25.76 -15.34
CA CYS A 33 -5.71 25.38 -13.98
C CYS A 33 -4.62 25.91 -13.06
N THR A 34 -4.94 26.91 -12.27
CA THR A 34 -4.11 27.43 -11.18
C THR A 34 -3.89 26.29 -10.18
N GLN A 35 -2.65 25.88 -10.07
CA GLN A 35 -2.21 24.79 -9.18
C GLN A 35 -2.30 25.21 -7.72
N GLN A 36 -3.38 24.86 -7.05
CA GLN A 36 -3.49 25.02 -5.60
C GLN A 36 -2.95 23.77 -4.89
N ARG A 37 -2.04 23.98 -3.93
CA ARG A 37 -1.72 22.97 -2.91
C ARG A 37 -3.01 22.63 -2.18
N ILE A 38 -3.35 21.34 -2.09
CA ILE A 38 -4.59 20.94 -1.42
C ILE A 38 -4.48 21.16 0.08
N LEU A 39 -3.32 20.83 0.66
CA LEU A 39 -3.04 21.06 2.07
C LEU A 39 -1.63 21.64 2.27
N SER A 40 -1.53 22.58 3.18
CA SER A 40 -0.23 23.01 3.71
C SER A 40 0.27 21.98 4.72
N ALA A 41 1.58 21.71 4.76
CA ALA A 41 2.16 20.69 5.64
C ALA A 41 1.82 20.88 7.13
N HIS A 42 1.71 22.12 7.58
CA HIS A 42 1.31 22.46 8.96
C HIS A 42 -0.16 22.12 9.30
N LYS A 43 -0.99 21.79 8.30
CA LYS A 43 -2.35 21.26 8.46
C LYS A 43 -2.38 19.74 8.57
N ILE A 44 -1.22 19.10 8.50
CA ILE A 44 -1.08 17.66 8.63
C ILE A 44 -0.36 17.37 9.94
N ILE A 45 -0.87 16.39 10.68
CA ILE A 45 -0.25 15.85 11.88
C ILE A 45 -0.17 14.33 11.78
N ALA A 46 0.91 13.74 12.25
CA ALA A 46 1.07 12.29 12.26
C ALA A 46 1.62 11.81 13.61
N SER A 47 1.04 10.75 14.14
CA SER A 47 1.52 10.10 15.37
C SER A 47 2.34 8.85 15.07
N SER A 48 3.40 8.66 15.86
CA SER A 48 4.19 7.42 15.89
C SER A 48 4.77 7.21 17.28
N PRO A 49 4.80 5.98 17.80
CA PRO A 49 5.51 5.68 19.06
C PRO A 49 7.03 5.84 18.88
N GLU A 50 7.53 5.58 17.67
CA GLU A 50 8.95 5.66 17.32
C GLU A 50 9.20 6.90 16.44
N MET A 51 10.04 7.82 16.93
CA MET A 51 10.30 9.11 16.26
C MET A 51 11.54 9.09 15.36
N ASP A 52 12.28 7.97 15.35
CA ASP A 52 13.55 7.83 14.63
C ASP A 52 13.40 7.03 13.31
N LEU A 53 12.19 6.67 12.96
CA LEU A 53 11.90 5.97 11.70
C LEU A 53 12.25 6.84 10.48
N PRO A 54 12.73 6.24 9.38
CA PRO A 54 12.99 6.96 8.13
C PRO A 54 11.77 7.71 7.61
N THR A 55 10.57 7.12 7.75
CA THR A 55 9.29 7.74 7.35
C THR A 55 8.96 8.97 8.20
N VAL A 56 9.19 8.92 9.51
CA VAL A 56 9.02 10.06 10.42
C VAL A 56 10.00 11.17 10.07
N SER A 57 11.25 10.83 9.76
CA SER A 57 12.24 11.80 9.30
C SER A 57 11.84 12.46 7.97
N ALA A 58 11.25 11.69 7.05
CA ALA A 58 10.73 12.23 5.80
C ALA A 58 9.54 13.18 6.03
N LEU A 59 8.58 12.82 6.88
CA LEU A 59 7.45 13.68 7.28
C LEU A 59 7.95 14.99 7.93
N ARG A 60 8.96 14.92 8.81
CA ARG A 60 9.57 16.09 9.44
C ARG A 60 10.18 17.03 8.41
N LYS A 61 10.90 16.51 7.42
CA LYS A 61 11.47 17.30 6.31
C LYS A 61 10.42 17.98 5.45
N MET A 62 9.22 17.43 5.35
CA MET A 62 8.09 18.03 4.64
C MET A 62 7.38 19.13 5.46
N GLY A 63 7.72 19.29 6.74
CA GLY A 63 7.07 20.25 7.63
C GLY A 63 5.75 19.78 8.23
N VAL A 64 5.51 18.45 8.23
CA VAL A 64 4.36 17.82 8.88
C VAL A 64 4.57 17.83 10.40
N ASN A 65 3.50 18.15 11.15
CA ASN A 65 3.52 18.08 12.62
C ASN A 65 3.63 16.62 13.08
N LEU A 66 4.47 16.37 14.06
CA LEU A 66 4.73 15.01 14.56
C LEU A 66 4.50 14.95 16.07
N THR A 67 3.86 13.88 16.52
CA THR A 67 3.59 13.64 17.92
C THR A 67 3.73 12.16 18.27
N ARG A 68 3.88 11.85 19.56
CA ARG A 68 3.76 10.47 20.09
C ARG A 68 2.35 10.14 20.56
N SER A 69 1.45 11.12 20.60
CA SER A 69 0.12 10.99 21.13
C SER A 69 -0.92 10.86 20.02
N ASN A 70 -1.60 9.71 19.95
CA ASN A 70 -2.72 9.52 19.04
C ASN A 70 -3.88 10.49 19.37
N LYS A 71 -4.12 10.76 20.66
CA LYS A 71 -5.14 11.71 21.13
C LYS A 71 -4.87 13.13 20.64
N GLU A 72 -3.61 13.55 20.64
CA GLU A 72 -3.21 14.86 20.09
C GLU A 72 -3.49 14.92 18.58
N THR A 73 -3.20 13.84 17.85
CA THR A 73 -3.52 13.73 16.43
C THR A 73 -5.02 13.90 16.17
N VAL A 74 -5.87 13.23 16.96
CA VAL A 74 -7.34 13.37 16.85
C VAL A 74 -7.77 14.83 17.05
N ARG A 75 -7.33 15.46 18.13
CA ARG A 75 -7.75 16.83 18.48
C ARG A 75 -7.42 17.86 17.41
N HIS A 76 -6.34 17.65 16.66
CA HIS A 76 -5.87 18.58 15.61
C HIS A 76 -6.36 18.22 14.21
N SER A 77 -7.25 17.24 14.07
CA SER A 77 -7.68 16.73 12.76
C SER A 77 -9.18 16.93 12.53
N ASP A 78 -9.56 17.09 11.29
CA ASP A 78 -10.94 16.96 10.82
C ASP A 78 -11.12 15.59 10.13
N VAL A 79 -10.14 15.19 9.31
CA VAL A 79 -10.07 13.86 8.67
C VAL A 79 -8.95 13.06 9.31
N LEU A 80 -9.28 11.91 9.87
CA LEU A 80 -8.37 11.06 10.63
C LEU A 80 -8.13 9.73 9.90
N PHE A 81 -6.95 9.56 9.35
CA PHE A 81 -6.55 8.31 8.71
C PHE A 81 -5.98 7.31 9.72
N LEU A 82 -6.57 6.12 9.80
CA LEU A 82 -6.02 4.98 10.52
C LEU A 82 -5.03 4.26 9.59
N ALA A 83 -3.77 4.68 9.64
CA ALA A 83 -2.68 4.20 8.78
C ALA A 83 -1.77 3.19 9.49
N VAL A 84 -2.37 2.31 10.29
CA VAL A 84 -1.72 1.25 11.06
C VAL A 84 -2.09 -0.14 10.53
N LYS A 85 -1.37 -1.16 10.98
CA LYS A 85 -1.70 -2.55 10.62
C LYS A 85 -3.07 -2.95 11.18
N PRO A 86 -3.86 -3.82 10.51
CA PRO A 86 -5.23 -4.17 10.90
C PRO A 86 -5.39 -4.58 12.36
N HIS A 87 -4.51 -5.43 12.88
CA HIS A 87 -4.55 -5.92 14.26
C HIS A 87 -4.29 -4.83 15.33
N ILE A 88 -3.84 -3.64 14.94
CA ILE A 88 -3.61 -2.49 15.84
C ILE A 88 -4.88 -1.63 15.97
N ILE A 89 -5.81 -1.68 15.01
CA ILE A 89 -7.00 -0.85 14.96
C ILE A 89 -7.82 -0.90 16.28
N PRO A 90 -8.12 -2.07 16.88
CA PRO A 90 -8.90 -2.13 18.11
C PRO A 90 -8.29 -1.34 19.25
N PHE A 91 -6.95 -1.40 19.40
CA PHE A 91 -6.25 -0.66 20.48
C PHE A 91 -6.27 0.83 20.24
N ILE A 92 -6.11 1.24 18.98
CA ILE A 92 -6.17 2.66 18.63
C ILE A 92 -7.55 3.22 18.93
N LEU A 93 -8.61 2.51 18.51
CA LEU A 93 -9.98 2.98 18.72
C LEU A 93 -10.36 3.02 20.22
N ASP A 94 -9.88 2.06 21.03
CA ASP A 94 -10.03 2.09 22.47
C ASP A 94 -9.29 3.30 23.10
N GLU A 95 -8.07 3.61 22.62
CA GLU A 95 -7.28 4.73 23.13
C GLU A 95 -7.90 6.10 22.81
N ILE A 96 -8.32 6.30 21.55
CA ILE A 96 -8.73 7.61 21.04
C ILE A 96 -10.22 7.87 21.16
N GLY A 97 -11.01 6.85 21.44
CA GLY A 97 -12.44 6.88 21.28
C GLY A 97 -13.14 8.05 21.96
N VAL A 98 -12.74 8.36 23.19
CA VAL A 98 -13.30 9.49 23.96
C VAL A 98 -12.93 10.88 23.38
N ASP A 99 -11.87 10.95 22.58
CA ASP A 99 -11.41 12.18 21.94
C ASP A 99 -12.03 12.39 20.54
N VAL A 100 -12.63 11.36 19.93
CA VAL A 100 -13.35 11.47 18.67
C VAL A 100 -14.67 12.22 18.89
N GLN A 101 -14.95 13.16 18.02
CA GLN A 101 -16.14 14.02 18.06
C GLN A 101 -16.96 13.87 16.77
N PRO A 102 -18.25 14.27 16.74
CA PRO A 102 -19.10 14.14 15.55
C PRO A 102 -18.58 14.87 14.30
N ARG A 103 -17.67 15.82 14.46
CA ARG A 103 -17.01 16.52 13.33
C ARG A 103 -15.95 15.69 12.63
N HIS A 104 -15.40 14.69 13.30
CA HIS A 104 -14.31 13.88 12.77
C HIS A 104 -14.82 12.88 11.75
N ILE A 105 -14.10 12.76 10.64
CA ILE A 105 -14.26 11.68 9.66
C ILE A 105 -13.13 10.69 9.90
N VAL A 106 -13.47 9.46 10.29
CA VAL A 106 -12.50 8.39 10.55
C VAL A 106 -12.36 7.55 9.29
N VAL A 107 -11.19 7.60 8.67
CA VAL A 107 -10.87 6.89 7.42
C VAL A 107 -9.97 5.70 7.74
N SER A 108 -10.51 4.49 7.65
CA SER A 108 -9.73 3.26 7.83
C SER A 108 -9.08 2.85 6.51
N CYS A 109 -7.74 2.77 6.48
CA CYS A 109 -6.96 2.24 5.36
C CYS A 109 -6.49 0.80 5.60
N ALA A 110 -7.03 0.13 6.61
CA ALA A 110 -6.62 -1.22 6.99
C ALA A 110 -7.29 -2.28 6.11
N ALA A 111 -6.50 -3.10 5.41
CA ALA A 111 -7.01 -4.22 4.64
C ALA A 111 -7.70 -5.25 5.55
N GLY A 112 -8.87 -5.75 5.13
CA GLY A 112 -9.62 -6.75 5.89
C GLY A 112 -10.29 -6.23 7.18
N VAL A 113 -10.44 -4.91 7.37
CA VAL A 113 -11.19 -4.33 8.49
C VAL A 113 -12.44 -3.64 7.92
N THR A 114 -13.61 -4.16 8.27
CA THR A 114 -14.90 -3.65 7.76
C THR A 114 -15.34 -2.38 8.47
N ILE A 115 -16.21 -1.61 7.81
CA ILE A 115 -16.88 -0.46 8.41
C ILE A 115 -17.61 -0.88 9.69
N SER A 116 -18.39 -1.96 9.62
CA SER A 116 -19.15 -2.44 10.77
C SER A 116 -18.25 -2.84 11.96
N SER A 117 -17.05 -3.36 11.71
CA SER A 117 -16.08 -3.67 12.76
C SER A 117 -15.56 -2.40 13.44
N VAL A 118 -15.26 -1.34 12.65
CA VAL A 118 -14.83 -0.05 13.20
C VAL A 118 -15.96 0.63 13.96
N GLU A 119 -17.18 0.67 13.41
CA GLU A 119 -18.35 1.27 14.04
C GLU A 119 -18.69 0.58 15.38
N LYS A 120 -18.61 -0.76 15.45
CA LYS A 120 -18.81 -1.51 16.71
C LYS A 120 -17.78 -1.15 17.76
N LEU A 121 -16.52 -0.97 17.39
CA LEU A 121 -15.46 -0.55 18.31
C LEU A 121 -15.64 0.91 18.74
N MET A 122 -16.39 1.70 17.99
CA MET A 122 -16.73 3.10 18.28
C MET A 122 -18.15 3.28 18.84
N ALA A 123 -18.83 2.21 19.24
CA ALA A 123 -20.23 2.23 19.68
C ALA A 123 -20.53 3.13 20.90
N PHE A 124 -19.52 3.62 21.62
CA PHE A 124 -19.63 4.64 22.66
C PHE A 124 -19.84 6.06 22.10
N GLN A 125 -19.64 6.27 20.80
CA GLN A 125 -19.98 7.51 20.10
C GLN A 125 -21.38 7.41 19.48
N PRO A 126 -22.23 8.45 19.58
CA PRO A 126 -23.61 8.35 19.12
C PRO A 126 -23.76 8.23 17.59
N ALA A 127 -22.80 8.68 16.82
CA ALA A 127 -22.87 8.68 15.35
C ALA A 127 -21.46 8.81 14.73
N PRO A 128 -20.60 7.77 14.83
CA PRO A 128 -19.24 7.87 14.30
C PRO A 128 -19.27 7.88 12.76
N LYS A 129 -18.67 8.88 12.14
CA LYS A 129 -18.51 8.96 10.69
C LYS A 129 -17.30 8.12 10.28
N VAL A 130 -17.55 6.94 9.76
CA VAL A 130 -16.53 5.98 9.34
C VAL A 130 -16.55 5.83 7.83
N ILE A 131 -15.37 5.86 7.23
CA ILE A 131 -15.18 5.57 5.79
C ILE A 131 -14.08 4.52 5.69
N ARG A 132 -14.35 3.44 4.95
CA ARG A 132 -13.33 2.46 4.56
C ARG A 132 -12.69 2.90 3.26
N CYS A 133 -11.37 2.99 3.23
CA CYS A 133 -10.60 3.45 2.08
C CYS A 133 -9.53 2.43 1.73
N MET A 134 -9.44 2.06 0.46
CA MET A 134 -8.34 1.26 -0.07
C MET A 134 -7.60 2.06 -1.11
N THR A 135 -6.30 2.20 -0.91
CA THR A 135 -5.40 2.90 -1.82
C THR A 135 -4.11 2.09 -2.02
N ASN A 136 -3.25 2.53 -2.90
CA ASN A 136 -2.00 1.84 -3.21
C ASN A 136 -0.77 2.75 -3.15
N THR A 137 0.42 2.18 -3.21
CA THR A 137 1.68 2.91 -3.05
C THR A 137 1.97 3.97 -4.13
N PRO A 138 1.47 3.90 -5.38
CA PRO A 138 1.69 4.94 -6.38
C PRO A 138 1.11 6.33 -6.03
N VAL A 139 0.34 6.47 -4.94
CA VAL A 139 -0.03 7.81 -4.40
C VAL A 139 1.19 8.70 -4.16
N VAL A 140 2.38 8.11 -3.93
CA VAL A 140 3.64 8.85 -3.73
C VAL A 140 4.06 9.64 -4.96
N VAL A 141 3.66 9.20 -6.15
CA VAL A 141 3.89 9.85 -7.44
C VAL A 141 2.59 10.42 -8.03
N ARG A 142 1.52 10.47 -7.24
CA ARG A 142 0.19 10.96 -7.62
C ARG A 142 -0.48 10.18 -8.75
N GLU A 143 -0.16 8.91 -8.84
CA GLU A 143 -0.78 7.94 -9.76
C GLU A 143 -1.39 6.78 -8.96
N GLY A 144 -1.96 7.10 -7.79
CA GLY A 144 -2.64 6.13 -6.95
C GLY A 144 -3.98 5.69 -7.55
N ALA A 145 -4.41 4.50 -7.16
CA ALA A 145 -5.77 4.02 -7.37
C ALA A 145 -6.42 3.85 -6.00
N THR A 146 -7.48 4.62 -5.76
CA THR A 146 -8.18 4.67 -4.49
C THR A 146 -9.65 4.38 -4.69
N VAL A 147 -10.22 3.56 -3.81
CA VAL A 147 -11.66 3.41 -3.65
C VAL A 147 -12.04 3.60 -2.19
N TYR A 148 -13.28 4.05 -1.97
CA TYR A 148 -13.81 4.18 -0.62
C TYR A 148 -15.28 3.75 -0.56
N ALA A 149 -15.71 3.39 0.64
CA ALA A 149 -17.11 3.13 0.98
C ALA A 149 -17.45 3.89 2.26
N THR A 150 -18.62 4.52 2.26
CA THR A 150 -19.12 5.30 3.39
C THR A 150 -19.89 4.42 4.37
N GLY A 151 -19.68 4.66 5.68
CA GLY A 151 -20.36 3.97 6.76
C GLY A 151 -21.72 4.59 7.08
N THR A 152 -22.39 3.99 8.09
CA THR A 152 -23.79 4.28 8.43
C THR A 152 -24.07 5.75 8.74
N HIS A 153 -23.12 6.46 9.33
CA HIS A 153 -23.30 7.85 9.79
C HIS A 153 -22.47 8.86 9.00
N ALA A 154 -21.69 8.41 8.03
CA ALA A 154 -20.98 9.31 7.11
C ALA A 154 -22.00 9.92 6.13
N LEU A 155 -21.90 11.22 5.94
CA LEU A 155 -22.74 11.97 5.02
C LEU A 155 -22.13 11.94 3.61
N VAL A 156 -22.93 12.24 2.61
CA VAL A 156 -22.46 12.34 1.21
C VAL A 156 -21.32 13.35 1.09
N GLU A 157 -21.41 14.45 1.81
CA GLU A 157 -20.38 15.49 1.83
C GLU A 157 -19.06 15.00 2.44
N ASP A 158 -19.11 14.08 3.40
CA ASP A 158 -17.91 13.48 4.02
C ASP A 158 -17.17 12.59 3.00
N GLY A 159 -17.92 11.80 2.22
CA GLY A 159 -17.38 11.00 1.11
C GLY A 159 -16.76 11.90 0.02
N GLN A 160 -17.48 12.91 -0.42
CA GLN A 160 -17.00 13.88 -1.42
C GLN A 160 -15.74 14.62 -0.95
N LEU A 161 -15.65 14.97 0.32
CA LEU A 161 -14.47 15.60 0.89
C LEU A 161 -13.25 14.66 0.82
N LEU A 162 -13.44 13.37 1.16
CA LEU A 162 -12.39 12.36 1.03
C LEU A 162 -11.99 12.17 -0.43
N GLU A 163 -12.97 12.09 -1.35
CA GLU A 163 -12.72 11.96 -2.78
C GLU A 163 -11.90 13.11 -3.35
N GLN A 164 -12.25 14.36 -3.01
CA GLN A 164 -11.46 15.53 -3.40
C GLN A 164 -10.03 15.47 -2.89
N LEU A 165 -9.84 15.01 -1.65
CA LEU A 165 -8.52 14.86 -1.04
C LEU A 165 -7.71 13.79 -1.76
N MET A 166 -8.29 12.60 -1.99
CA MET A 166 -7.61 11.47 -2.60
C MET A 166 -7.40 11.63 -4.10
N SER A 167 -8.29 12.34 -4.81
CA SER A 167 -8.13 12.69 -6.23
C SER A 167 -6.90 13.55 -6.51
N SER A 168 -6.33 14.17 -5.48
CA SER A 168 -5.05 14.88 -5.62
C SER A 168 -3.84 13.97 -5.77
N VAL A 169 -3.98 12.72 -5.39
CA VAL A 169 -2.90 11.72 -5.39
C VAL A 169 -3.16 10.58 -6.36
N GLY A 170 -4.20 10.67 -7.20
CA GLY A 170 -4.52 9.69 -8.22
C GLY A 170 -6.02 9.60 -8.51
N PHE A 171 -6.43 8.48 -9.08
CA PHE A 171 -7.84 8.15 -9.29
C PHE A 171 -8.50 7.84 -7.94
N CYS A 172 -9.72 8.35 -7.72
CA CYS A 172 -10.53 8.04 -6.54
C CYS A 172 -12.00 7.93 -6.93
N THR A 173 -12.70 6.94 -6.38
CA THR A 173 -14.14 6.77 -6.58
C THR A 173 -14.79 6.02 -5.41
N GLU A 174 -16.08 6.28 -5.17
CA GLU A 174 -16.88 5.52 -4.23
C GLU A 174 -17.29 4.16 -4.83
N VAL A 175 -17.35 3.15 -3.98
CA VAL A 175 -17.80 1.78 -4.33
C VAL A 175 -18.58 1.18 -3.17
N GLU A 176 -19.33 0.09 -3.44
CA GLU A 176 -19.90 -0.74 -2.38
C GLU A 176 -18.77 -1.41 -1.57
N GLU A 177 -18.95 -1.54 -0.26
CA GLU A 177 -17.91 -2.06 0.64
C GLU A 177 -17.44 -3.47 0.29
N ASP A 178 -18.34 -4.33 -0.20
CA ASP A 178 -18.06 -5.72 -0.56
C ASP A 178 -17.10 -5.86 -1.76
N LEU A 179 -16.95 -4.83 -2.59
CA LEU A 179 -16.00 -4.78 -3.68
C LEU A 179 -14.55 -4.46 -3.22
N ILE A 180 -14.39 -3.86 -2.05
CA ILE A 180 -13.07 -3.37 -1.59
C ILE A 180 -12.04 -4.48 -1.49
N ASP A 181 -12.43 -5.70 -1.08
CA ASP A 181 -11.47 -6.81 -0.95
C ASP A 181 -10.99 -7.32 -2.33
N ALA A 182 -11.88 -7.36 -3.32
CA ALA A 182 -11.49 -7.67 -4.70
C ALA A 182 -10.60 -6.58 -5.29
N ILE A 183 -10.92 -5.32 -5.03
CA ILE A 183 -10.11 -4.16 -5.47
C ILE A 183 -8.76 -4.15 -4.76
N THR A 184 -8.69 -4.59 -3.50
CA THR A 184 -7.41 -4.80 -2.80
C THR A 184 -6.52 -5.78 -3.55
N GLY A 185 -7.09 -6.90 -4.03
CA GLY A 185 -6.38 -7.85 -4.87
C GLY A 185 -5.93 -7.27 -6.22
N LEU A 186 -6.76 -6.44 -6.83
CA LEU A 186 -6.50 -5.85 -8.14
C LEU A 186 -5.51 -4.67 -8.07
N SER A 187 -5.91 -3.59 -7.40
CA SER A 187 -5.15 -2.33 -7.40
C SER A 187 -4.28 -2.14 -6.16
N GLY A 188 -4.68 -2.67 -5.01
CA GLY A 188 -3.86 -2.62 -3.79
C GLY A 188 -2.56 -3.40 -3.94
N SER A 189 -2.65 -4.64 -4.40
CA SER A 189 -1.50 -5.52 -4.67
C SER A 189 -0.89 -5.33 -6.07
N GLY A 190 -1.62 -4.72 -6.99
CA GLY A 190 -1.26 -4.53 -8.40
C GLY A 190 0.14 -3.97 -8.66
N PRO A 191 0.62 -2.96 -7.91
CA PRO A 191 1.98 -2.46 -8.09
C PRO A 191 3.06 -3.53 -7.95
N ALA A 192 2.88 -4.52 -7.07
CA ALA A 192 3.83 -5.62 -6.93
C ALA A 192 3.86 -6.52 -8.17
N TYR A 193 2.70 -6.80 -8.77
CA TYR A 193 2.61 -7.56 -10.02
C TYR A 193 3.29 -6.83 -11.17
N ALA A 194 3.08 -5.51 -11.27
CA ALA A 194 3.71 -4.68 -12.28
C ALA A 194 5.24 -4.64 -12.10
N PHE A 195 5.76 -4.52 -10.88
CA PHE A 195 7.20 -4.55 -10.64
C PHE A 195 7.80 -5.91 -11.00
N MET A 196 7.13 -7.02 -10.68
CA MET A 196 7.58 -8.35 -11.06
C MET A 196 7.61 -8.52 -12.59
N ALA A 197 6.58 -8.06 -13.30
CA ALA A 197 6.55 -8.07 -14.76
C ALA A 197 7.65 -7.19 -15.37
N LEU A 198 7.89 -6.00 -14.80
CA LEU A 198 8.94 -5.09 -15.25
C LEU A 198 10.35 -5.68 -15.08
N ASP A 199 10.59 -6.36 -13.96
CA ASP A 199 11.87 -7.01 -13.70
C ASP A 199 12.11 -8.15 -14.70
N ALA A 200 11.09 -8.98 -14.98
CA ALA A 200 11.16 -10.03 -15.98
C ALA A 200 11.39 -9.47 -17.41
N LEU A 201 10.72 -8.38 -17.78
CA LEU A 201 10.94 -7.70 -19.07
C LEU A 201 12.37 -7.17 -19.18
N ALA A 202 12.90 -6.60 -18.10
CA ALA A 202 14.28 -6.14 -18.06
C ALA A 202 15.29 -7.29 -18.18
N ASP A 203 15.02 -8.44 -17.55
CA ASP A 203 15.82 -9.67 -17.69
C ASP A 203 15.83 -10.14 -19.14
N GLY A 204 14.67 -10.15 -19.79
CA GLY A 204 14.55 -10.48 -21.21
C GLY A 204 15.40 -9.53 -22.09
N GLY A 205 15.34 -8.23 -21.82
CA GLY A 205 16.17 -7.23 -22.51
C GLY A 205 17.67 -7.50 -22.32
N VAL A 206 18.10 -7.78 -21.11
CA VAL A 206 19.50 -8.10 -20.81
C VAL A 206 19.94 -9.39 -21.51
N LYS A 207 19.10 -10.41 -21.53
CA LYS A 207 19.35 -11.65 -22.27
C LYS A 207 19.61 -11.40 -23.75
N MET A 208 18.99 -10.37 -24.32
CA MET A 208 19.14 -9.94 -25.71
C MET A 208 20.22 -8.87 -25.93
N GLY A 209 21.06 -8.59 -24.89
CA GLY A 209 22.20 -7.70 -24.98
C GLY A 209 21.94 -6.22 -24.60
N VAL A 210 20.74 -5.88 -24.14
CA VAL A 210 20.44 -4.50 -23.69
C VAL A 210 21.05 -4.29 -22.29
N PRO A 211 21.80 -3.20 -22.06
CA PRO A 211 22.31 -2.91 -20.72
C PRO A 211 21.18 -2.82 -19.68
N ARG A 212 21.35 -3.44 -18.49
CA ARG A 212 20.34 -3.55 -17.41
C ARG A 212 19.61 -2.23 -17.13
N ARG A 213 20.38 -1.15 -16.95
CA ARG A 213 19.81 0.16 -16.63
C ARG A 213 18.88 0.67 -17.73
N LEU A 214 19.23 0.43 -18.99
CA LEU A 214 18.42 0.82 -20.13
C LEU A 214 17.18 -0.08 -20.25
N ALA A 215 17.34 -1.40 -20.08
CA ALA A 215 16.26 -2.38 -20.13
C ALA A 215 15.16 -2.05 -19.10
N VAL A 216 15.52 -1.79 -17.84
CA VAL A 216 14.58 -1.38 -16.79
C VAL A 216 13.84 -0.10 -17.18
N ARG A 217 14.55 0.91 -17.69
CA ARG A 217 13.93 2.20 -18.03
C ARG A 217 12.99 2.09 -19.22
N LEU A 218 13.36 1.33 -20.25
CA LEU A 218 12.52 1.11 -21.42
C LEU A 218 11.29 0.26 -21.09
N GLY A 219 11.44 -0.80 -20.29
CA GLY A 219 10.33 -1.62 -19.83
C GLY A 219 9.32 -0.81 -19.01
N ALA A 220 9.80 0.01 -18.06
CA ALA A 220 8.94 0.90 -17.29
C ALA A 220 8.19 1.89 -18.18
N GLN A 221 8.87 2.50 -19.16
CA GLN A 221 8.24 3.45 -20.08
C GLN A 221 7.21 2.78 -20.99
N ALA A 222 7.45 1.55 -21.42
CA ALA A 222 6.51 0.78 -22.24
C ALA A 222 5.21 0.47 -21.47
N LEU A 223 5.31 0.00 -20.20
CA LEU A 223 4.11 -0.23 -19.37
C LEU A 223 3.36 1.06 -19.04
N LEU A 224 4.08 2.13 -18.73
CA LEU A 224 3.47 3.44 -18.50
C LEU A 224 2.71 3.93 -19.73
N GLY A 225 3.32 3.80 -20.92
CA GLY A 225 2.70 4.18 -22.19
C GLY A 225 1.43 3.38 -22.48
N ALA A 226 1.49 2.06 -22.33
CA ALA A 226 0.34 1.18 -22.53
C ALA A 226 -0.81 1.50 -21.55
N ALA A 227 -0.50 1.73 -20.27
CA ALA A 227 -1.50 2.10 -19.28
C ALA A 227 -2.16 3.45 -19.64
N LYS A 228 -1.38 4.45 -20.04
CA LYS A 228 -1.92 5.76 -20.46
C LYS A 228 -2.79 5.65 -21.72
N MET A 229 -2.35 4.90 -22.72
CA MET A 229 -3.17 4.67 -23.92
C MET A 229 -4.53 4.06 -23.57
N LEU A 230 -4.56 3.10 -22.64
CA LEU A 230 -5.82 2.50 -22.20
C LEU A 230 -6.72 3.49 -21.44
N LEU A 231 -6.15 4.30 -20.56
CA LEU A 231 -6.89 5.31 -19.78
C LEU A 231 -7.43 6.45 -20.63
N ASP A 232 -6.76 6.77 -21.74
CA ASP A 232 -7.14 7.84 -22.67
C ASP A 232 -8.02 7.33 -23.84
N SER A 233 -8.36 6.03 -23.88
CA SER A 233 -9.12 5.38 -24.93
C SER A 233 -10.38 4.71 -24.39
N GLU A 234 -11.40 4.62 -25.21
CA GLU A 234 -12.60 3.79 -24.96
C GLU A 234 -12.45 2.37 -25.52
N ASP A 235 -11.34 2.07 -26.20
CA ASP A 235 -11.10 0.77 -26.81
C ASP A 235 -10.90 -0.32 -25.75
N HIS A 236 -11.40 -1.52 -26.05
CA HIS A 236 -11.13 -2.68 -25.24
C HIS A 236 -9.62 -3.03 -25.24
N PRO A 237 -9.02 -3.45 -24.09
CA PRO A 237 -7.59 -3.79 -24.02
C PRO A 237 -7.13 -4.79 -25.09
N GLY A 238 -8.01 -5.71 -25.49
CA GLY A 238 -7.75 -6.65 -26.60
C GLY A 238 -7.54 -5.95 -27.93
N GLN A 239 -8.33 -4.92 -28.23
CA GLN A 239 -8.17 -4.14 -29.46
C GLN A 239 -6.84 -3.36 -29.48
N LEU A 240 -6.51 -2.69 -28.35
CA LEU A 240 -5.22 -2.01 -28.22
C LEU A 240 -4.03 -2.95 -28.38
N LYS A 241 -4.12 -4.17 -27.82
CA LYS A 241 -3.12 -5.22 -28.01
C LYS A 241 -3.00 -5.63 -29.50
N ASP A 242 -4.12 -5.83 -30.18
CA ASP A 242 -4.14 -6.24 -31.58
C ASP A 242 -3.57 -5.14 -32.50
N ASN A 243 -3.80 -3.88 -32.18
CA ASN A 243 -3.24 -2.72 -32.91
C ASN A 243 -1.69 -2.69 -32.88
N VAL A 244 -1.05 -3.35 -31.91
CA VAL A 244 0.42 -3.48 -31.83
C VAL A 244 0.92 -4.69 -32.62
N CYS A 245 0.03 -5.62 -33.03
CA CYS A 245 0.39 -6.89 -33.64
C CYS A 245 0.23 -6.85 -35.17
N SER A 246 1.33 -6.64 -35.90
CA SER A 246 1.32 -6.83 -37.34
C SER A 246 1.33 -8.32 -37.72
N PRO A 247 0.70 -8.71 -38.86
CA PRO A 247 0.71 -10.10 -39.34
C PRO A 247 2.14 -10.62 -39.49
N GLY A 248 2.44 -11.77 -38.87
CA GLY A 248 3.78 -12.39 -38.91
C GLY A 248 4.89 -11.62 -38.19
N GLY A 249 4.55 -10.53 -37.48
CA GLY A 249 5.51 -9.67 -36.79
C GLY A 249 6.07 -10.27 -35.49
N ALA A 250 7.11 -9.65 -34.92
CA ALA A 250 7.75 -10.11 -33.72
C ALA A 250 6.80 -10.16 -32.51
N THR A 251 5.88 -9.20 -32.42
CA THR A 251 4.95 -9.05 -31.30
C THR A 251 4.01 -10.24 -31.19
N ILE A 252 3.40 -10.71 -32.29
CA ILE A 252 2.49 -11.86 -32.22
C ILE A 252 3.20 -13.16 -31.81
N HIS A 253 4.46 -13.35 -32.22
CA HIS A 253 5.26 -14.49 -31.80
C HIS A 253 5.58 -14.41 -30.29
N ALA A 254 5.91 -13.24 -29.77
CA ALA A 254 6.13 -13.03 -28.34
C ALA A 254 4.85 -13.28 -27.52
N LEU A 255 3.70 -12.79 -27.98
CA LEU A 255 2.40 -13.02 -27.34
C LEU A 255 2.06 -14.52 -27.30
N HIS A 256 2.36 -15.28 -28.34
CA HIS A 256 2.15 -16.74 -28.36
C HIS A 256 2.94 -17.43 -27.22
N PHE A 257 4.18 -17.02 -26.95
CA PHE A 257 4.95 -17.52 -25.80
C PHE A 257 4.32 -17.18 -24.47
N LEU A 258 3.81 -15.96 -24.31
CA LEU A 258 3.12 -15.52 -23.07
C LEU A 258 1.84 -16.34 -22.84
N GLU A 259 1.04 -16.57 -23.89
CA GLU A 259 -0.17 -17.40 -23.83
C GLU A 259 0.17 -18.85 -23.48
N SER A 260 1.16 -19.44 -24.16
CA SER A 260 1.61 -20.80 -23.90
C SER A 260 2.17 -20.99 -22.49
N GLY A 261 2.78 -19.95 -21.91
CA GLY A 261 3.26 -19.91 -20.52
C GLY A 261 2.18 -19.63 -19.48
N GLY A 262 0.93 -19.41 -19.90
CA GLY A 262 -0.20 -19.18 -18.98
C GLY A 262 -0.17 -17.79 -18.32
N PHE A 263 0.45 -16.78 -18.92
CA PHE A 263 0.61 -15.44 -18.36
C PHE A 263 -0.72 -14.84 -17.88
N ARG A 264 -1.79 -14.99 -18.67
CA ARG A 264 -3.12 -14.46 -18.29
C ARG A 264 -3.67 -15.17 -17.04
N SER A 265 -3.62 -16.50 -17.01
CA SER A 265 -4.11 -17.27 -15.87
C SER A 265 -3.33 -16.98 -14.58
N LEU A 266 -2.02 -16.76 -14.68
CA LEU A 266 -1.19 -16.39 -13.53
C LEU A 266 -1.59 -15.03 -12.94
N LEU A 267 -1.87 -14.04 -13.77
CA LEU A 267 -2.33 -12.72 -13.29
C LEU A 267 -3.74 -12.79 -12.71
N ILE A 268 -4.66 -13.53 -13.34
CA ILE A 268 -6.02 -13.74 -12.82
C ILE A 268 -5.95 -14.40 -11.44
N ASN A 269 -5.18 -15.47 -11.31
CA ASN A 269 -5.03 -16.21 -10.05
C ASN A 269 -4.32 -15.38 -8.97
N ALA A 270 -3.41 -14.48 -9.35
CA ALA A 270 -2.75 -13.59 -8.38
C ALA A 270 -3.75 -12.61 -7.75
N VAL A 271 -4.67 -12.04 -8.53
CA VAL A 271 -5.75 -11.17 -8.03
C VAL A 271 -6.67 -11.97 -7.11
N GLU A 272 -7.11 -13.15 -7.54
CA GLU A 272 -7.97 -14.05 -6.76
C GLU A 272 -7.32 -14.43 -5.42
N ALA A 273 -6.06 -14.89 -5.45
CA ALA A 273 -5.34 -15.29 -4.24
C ALA A 273 -5.20 -14.14 -3.23
N SER A 274 -4.94 -12.92 -3.71
CA SER A 274 -4.87 -11.74 -2.85
C SER A 274 -6.22 -11.37 -2.25
N CYS A 275 -7.31 -11.44 -3.04
CA CYS A 275 -8.68 -11.21 -2.58
C CYS A 275 -9.07 -12.25 -1.51
N ILE A 276 -8.85 -13.54 -1.76
CA ILE A 276 -9.14 -14.63 -0.80
C ILE A 276 -8.38 -14.37 0.50
N ARG A 277 -7.08 -14.07 0.40
CA ARG A 277 -6.26 -13.81 1.61
C ARG A 277 -6.76 -12.60 2.41
N THR A 278 -7.22 -11.56 1.75
CA THR A 278 -7.80 -10.37 2.41
C THR A 278 -9.06 -10.75 3.19
N ARG A 279 -9.94 -11.56 2.60
CA ARG A 279 -11.15 -12.08 3.28
C ARG A 279 -10.83 -13.01 4.45
N GLU A 280 -9.82 -13.88 4.31
CA GLU A 280 -9.34 -14.71 5.42
C GLU A 280 -8.84 -13.85 6.59
N LEU A 281 -8.08 -12.80 6.31
CA LEU A 281 -7.58 -11.87 7.33
C LEU A 281 -8.74 -11.14 8.03
N GLN A 282 -9.77 -10.76 7.27
CA GLN A 282 -10.99 -10.17 7.83
C GLN A 282 -11.71 -11.17 8.74
N PHE A 283 -11.93 -12.39 8.26
CA PHE A 283 -12.58 -13.44 9.06
C PHE A 283 -11.82 -13.72 10.35
N MET A 284 -10.49 -13.80 10.30
CA MET A 284 -9.64 -13.98 11.48
C MET A 284 -9.79 -12.79 12.46
N ALA A 285 -9.79 -11.57 11.96
CA ALA A 285 -9.96 -10.37 12.77
C ALA A 285 -11.34 -10.32 13.46
N ASP A 286 -12.39 -10.75 12.77
CA ASP A 286 -13.76 -10.81 13.31
C ASP A 286 -13.93 -11.95 14.32
N GLN A 287 -13.20 -13.05 14.17
CA GLN A 287 -13.18 -14.20 15.11
C GLN A 287 -12.35 -13.92 16.37
N GLU A 288 -11.27 -13.15 16.23
CA GLU A 288 -10.44 -12.74 17.36
C GLU A 288 -11.19 -11.68 18.21
N LYS A 289 -12.25 -12.12 18.91
CA LYS A 289 -12.75 -11.44 20.11
C LYS A 289 -11.72 -11.56 21.24
N ILE A 290 -10.47 -11.23 20.94
CA ILE A 290 -9.40 -11.26 21.90
C ILE A 290 -9.55 -10.00 22.76
N SER A 291 -9.71 -10.20 24.07
CA SER A 291 -9.69 -9.09 25.02
C SER A 291 -8.42 -8.27 24.79
N PRO A 292 -8.45 -6.93 24.93
CA PRO A 292 -7.25 -6.08 24.82
C PRO A 292 -6.06 -6.58 25.64
N ALA A 293 -6.30 -7.28 26.74
CA ALA A 293 -5.27 -7.89 27.58
C ALA A 293 -4.56 -9.09 26.92
N ALA A 294 -5.28 -9.93 26.18
CA ALA A 294 -4.69 -11.10 25.51
C ALA A 294 -3.84 -10.67 24.30
N LEU A 295 -4.29 -9.66 23.55
CA LEU A 295 -3.51 -9.08 22.44
C LEU A 295 -2.23 -8.38 22.94
N LYS A 296 -2.31 -7.67 24.05
CA LYS A 296 -1.14 -7.05 24.69
C LYS A 296 -0.08 -8.10 25.04
N LYS A 297 -0.50 -9.28 25.51
CA LYS A 297 0.36 -10.41 25.80
C LYS A 297 1.01 -10.97 24.53
N THR A 298 0.25 -11.17 23.45
CA THR A 298 0.74 -11.69 22.17
C THR A 298 1.74 -10.73 21.51
N LEU A 299 1.50 -9.41 21.60
CA LEU A 299 2.44 -8.39 21.09
C LEU A 299 3.74 -8.36 21.91
N LEU A 300 3.66 -8.48 23.24
CA LEU A 300 4.83 -8.56 24.11
C LEU A 300 5.66 -9.83 23.85
N ASP A 301 4.99 -10.95 23.59
CA ASP A 301 5.66 -12.22 23.29
C ASP A 301 6.32 -12.20 21.89
N ARG A 302 5.73 -11.54 20.90
CA ARG A 302 6.35 -11.33 19.57
C ARG A 302 7.54 -10.37 19.63
N VAL A 303 7.46 -9.28 20.36
CA VAL A 303 8.60 -8.36 20.58
C VAL A 303 9.77 -9.07 21.26
N LYS A 304 9.50 -10.01 22.18
CA LYS A 304 10.54 -10.86 22.81
C LYS A 304 11.17 -11.86 21.84
N LEU A 305 10.44 -12.35 20.84
CA LEU A 305 10.94 -13.27 19.82
C LEU A 305 11.77 -12.57 18.72
N GLU A 306 11.52 -11.28 18.49
CA GLU A 306 12.28 -10.47 17.51
C GLU A 306 13.49 -9.77 18.11
N SER A 307 13.73 -9.88 19.43
CA SER A 307 14.96 -9.40 20.06
C SER A 307 16.11 -10.37 19.71
N PRO A 308 17.21 -9.90 19.10
CA PRO A 308 18.33 -10.77 18.79
C PRO A 308 18.87 -11.36 20.11
N MET A 309 18.86 -12.70 20.20
CA MET A 309 19.59 -13.40 21.25
C MET A 309 21.05 -13.01 21.12
N VAL A 310 21.53 -12.17 22.00
CA VAL A 310 22.97 -11.99 22.21
C VAL A 310 23.48 -13.31 22.79
N SER A 311 23.99 -14.18 21.95
CA SER A 311 24.70 -15.38 22.35
C SER A 311 26.00 -14.92 23.00
N THR A 312 26.07 -14.97 24.31
CA THR A 312 27.33 -14.95 25.06
C THR A 312 28.10 -16.22 24.72
N LEU A 313 28.94 -16.14 23.70
CA LEU A 313 29.96 -17.17 23.45
C LEU A 313 31.00 -17.07 24.57
N ALA A 314 30.99 -18.07 25.45
CA ALA A 314 32.11 -18.34 26.34
C ALA A 314 33.31 -18.79 25.49
N PRO A 315 34.55 -18.38 25.86
CA PRO A 315 35.74 -18.77 25.11
C PRO A 315 36.10 -20.22 25.38
N SER A 316 36.00 -21.07 24.36
CA SER A 316 36.55 -22.43 24.42
C SER A 316 38.02 -22.43 23.99
N SER A 317 38.85 -23.06 24.85
CA SER A 317 40.28 -23.30 24.74
C SER A 317 40.67 -24.09 23.49
N PRO A 318 41.94 -23.93 23.02
CA PRO A 318 42.43 -24.62 21.81
C PRO A 318 42.88 -26.04 22.09
N GLY A 319 42.44 -26.99 21.30
CA GLY A 319 42.81 -28.39 21.45
C GLY A 319 42.76 -29.22 20.15
N LYS A 320 43.96 -29.37 19.55
CA LYS A 320 44.44 -30.52 18.76
C LYS A 320 43.88 -30.84 17.36
N LEU A 321 44.72 -30.57 16.48
CA LEU A 321 45.18 -31.16 15.19
C LEU A 321 44.86 -32.64 14.92
N LEU A 322 44.76 -32.92 13.59
CA LEU A 322 44.98 -34.17 12.83
C LEU A 322 43.79 -35.11 12.62
N THR A 323 43.31 -35.19 11.36
CA THR A 323 43.70 -36.35 10.54
C THR A 323 43.33 -36.16 9.05
N ARG A 324 44.17 -36.68 8.22
CA ARG A 324 44.23 -36.69 6.75
C ARG A 324 42.99 -37.29 6.08
N ILE A 325 42.55 -36.70 4.98
CA ILE A 325 41.68 -37.30 3.98
C ILE A 325 42.57 -37.93 2.88
N PRO A 326 42.37 -39.18 2.47
CA PRO A 326 43.08 -39.76 1.32
C PRO A 326 42.39 -39.39 -0.01
N VAL A 327 43.24 -39.07 -0.98
CA VAL A 327 42.86 -38.88 -2.39
C VAL A 327 42.80 -40.24 -3.06
N PRO A 328 41.76 -40.60 -3.85
CA PRO A 328 41.82 -41.76 -4.71
C PRO A 328 42.51 -41.40 -6.03
N GLY A 329 43.56 -42.15 -6.33
CA GLY A 329 44.36 -42.02 -7.54
C GLY A 329 43.62 -42.48 -8.80
N GLY A 330 43.97 -41.82 -9.89
CA GLY A 330 43.53 -42.19 -11.24
C GLY A 330 44.11 -43.53 -11.70
N LYS A 331 43.39 -44.23 -12.58
CA LYS A 331 43.95 -45.17 -13.54
C LYS A 331 43.57 -44.73 -14.93
N LYS A 332 44.60 -44.65 -15.74
CA LYS A 332 44.58 -44.68 -17.20
C LYS A 332 44.09 -46.06 -17.67
N ASP A 333 43.21 -46.06 -18.66
CA ASP A 333 43.44 -46.67 -19.97
C ASP A 333 42.40 -46.06 -20.94
#